data_6761cb7ed24261e744c9f7ffe87ecf71
#
_entry.id   6761cb7ed24261e744c9f7ffe87ecf71
#
_cell.length_a   1.000
_cell.length_b   1.000
_cell.length_c   1.000
_cell.angle_alpha   90.00
_cell.angle_beta   90.00
_cell.angle_gamma   90.00
#
_symmetry.space_group_name_H-M   'P 1'
#
loop_
_entity.id
_entity.type
_entity.pdbx_description
1 polymer ?
#
loop_
_entity_poly.entity_id
_entity_poly.type
_entity_poly.pdbx_seq_one_letter_code
_entity_poly.pdbx_strand_id
1 'polypeptide(L)'
;MAFSSSIIAFLFGTLIGLLVAFNDFPGKRIVVTFMRTLMGLPPVVVGIIVYVLFSGTGPFGNLRLIYSVKFLISAPVVLITPIVAGMTETAISPIVKNALPSLKGMGANPFKRVFLIIGESKYQLIAVYLFAFARAISEVGAVQIVGGN
;
A
#
# COMPACT_ATOMS: atom_id res chain seq x y z
N MET A 1 7.34 3.78 -15.73
CA MET A 1 7.07 4.51 -14.47
C MET A 1 6.01 3.81 -13.63
N ALA A 2 4.77 3.61 -14.12
CA ALA A 2 3.71 2.93 -13.35
C ALA A 2 4.09 1.53 -12.86
N PHE A 3 4.78 0.76 -13.69
CA PHE A 3 5.24 -0.58 -13.33
C PHE A 3 6.27 -0.56 -12.17
N SER A 4 7.24 0.32 -12.23
CA SER A 4 8.25 0.44 -11.16
C SER A 4 7.62 0.93 -9.85
N SER A 5 6.73 1.92 -9.93
CA SER A 5 6.02 2.45 -8.76
C SER A 5 5.12 1.40 -8.12
N SER A 6 4.41 0.60 -8.94
CA SER A 6 3.53 -0.47 -8.43
C SER A 6 4.30 -1.58 -7.73
N ILE A 7 5.47 -1.98 -8.25
CA ILE A 7 6.32 -2.99 -7.60
C ILE A 7 6.83 -2.48 -6.26
N ILE A 8 7.36 -1.27 -6.22
CA ILE A 8 7.88 -0.67 -4.98
C ILE A 8 6.76 -0.54 -3.95
N ALA A 9 5.62 0.03 -4.35
CA ALA A 9 4.45 0.17 -3.48
C ALA A 9 3.92 -1.18 -2.98
N PHE A 10 3.92 -2.20 -3.84
CA PHE A 10 3.52 -3.56 -3.47
C PHE A 10 4.48 -4.16 -2.44
N LEU A 11 5.79 -4.07 -2.63
CA LEU A 11 6.77 -4.62 -1.70
C LEU A 11 6.65 -3.95 -0.32
N PHE A 12 6.67 -2.62 -0.26
CA PHE A 12 6.54 -1.88 1.01
C PHE A 12 5.17 -2.06 1.64
N GLY A 13 4.10 -1.95 0.85
CA GLY A 13 2.74 -2.11 1.33
C GLY A 13 2.47 -3.52 1.86
N THR A 14 2.92 -4.55 1.15
CA THR A 14 2.80 -5.94 1.59
C THR A 14 3.60 -6.17 2.88
N LEU A 15 4.82 -5.65 2.97
CA LEU A 15 5.62 -5.75 4.19
C LEU A 15 4.91 -5.11 5.40
N ILE A 16 4.40 -3.89 5.23
CA ILE A 16 3.65 -3.19 6.30
C ILE A 16 2.36 -3.95 6.63
N GLY A 17 1.61 -4.40 5.64
CA GLY A 17 0.38 -5.17 5.83
C GLY A 17 0.61 -6.48 6.57
N LEU A 18 1.67 -7.20 6.26
CA LEU A 18 2.09 -8.41 6.97
C LEU A 18 2.46 -8.11 8.41
N LEU A 19 3.27 -7.07 8.66
CA LEU A 19 3.65 -6.67 10.02
C LEU A 19 2.43 -6.34 10.86
N VAL A 20 1.46 -5.62 10.31
CA VAL A 20 0.20 -5.29 11.00
C VAL A 20 -0.66 -6.53 11.22
N ALA A 21 -0.75 -7.44 10.24
CA ALA A 21 -1.55 -8.67 10.35
C ALA A 21 -1.00 -9.65 11.39
N PHE A 22 0.33 -9.81 11.47
CA PHE A 22 0.98 -10.75 12.38
C PHE A 22 1.14 -10.24 13.81
N ASN A 23 1.11 -8.93 14.04
CA ASN A 23 1.32 -8.34 15.35
C ASN A 23 0.02 -7.77 15.92
N ASP A 24 -0.17 -7.95 17.22
CA ASP A 24 -1.20 -7.28 17.99
C ASP A 24 -0.55 -6.19 18.83
N PHE A 25 -0.93 -4.94 18.61
CA PHE A 25 -0.39 -3.78 19.33
C PHE A 25 -1.53 -2.81 19.71
N PRO A 26 -1.35 -2.01 20.77
CA PRO A 26 -2.33 -1.00 21.13
C PRO A 26 -2.45 0.02 19.99
N GLY A 27 -3.70 0.31 19.56
CA GLY A 27 -3.95 1.20 18.42
C GLY A 27 -4.00 0.53 17.05
N LYS A 28 -3.77 -0.78 16.92
CA LYS A 28 -3.91 -1.55 15.67
C LYS A 28 -5.22 -1.26 14.96
N ARG A 29 -6.33 -1.19 15.70
CA ARG A 29 -7.65 -0.91 15.15
C ARG A 29 -7.72 0.45 14.46
N ILE A 30 -7.06 1.46 15.01
CA ILE A 30 -7.00 2.82 14.42
C ILE A 30 -6.19 2.77 13.13
N VAL A 31 -5.02 2.14 13.14
CA VAL A 31 -4.15 2.00 11.96
C VAL A 31 -4.88 1.26 10.84
N VAL A 32 -5.51 0.13 11.15
CA VAL A 32 -6.27 -0.67 10.17
C VAL A 32 -7.45 0.11 9.60
N THR A 33 -8.20 0.82 10.45
CA THR A 33 -9.32 1.66 10.02
C THR A 33 -8.83 2.78 9.10
N PHE A 34 -7.73 3.43 9.43
CA PHE A 34 -7.12 4.46 8.60
C PHE A 34 -6.70 3.93 7.23
N MET A 35 -6.01 2.79 7.19
CA MET A 35 -5.62 2.13 5.93
C MET A 35 -6.84 1.78 5.08
N ARG A 36 -7.90 1.24 5.68
CA ARG A 36 -9.15 0.90 4.98
C ARG A 36 -9.88 2.13 4.47
N THR A 37 -9.86 3.22 5.21
CA THR A 37 -10.45 4.50 4.77
C THR A 37 -9.73 5.03 3.54
N LEU A 38 -8.40 4.96 3.52
CA LEU A 38 -7.60 5.36 2.34
C LEU A 38 -7.90 4.53 1.10
N MET A 39 -8.27 3.26 1.26
CA MET A 39 -8.68 2.40 0.13
C MET A 39 -9.94 2.92 -0.56
N GLY A 40 -10.86 3.52 0.19
CA GLY A 40 -12.12 4.08 -0.33
C GLY A 40 -12.00 5.45 -0.99
N LEU A 41 -10.86 6.13 -0.84
CA LEU A 41 -10.67 7.46 -1.43
C LEU A 41 -10.48 7.39 -2.95
N PRO A 42 -11.20 8.23 -3.73
CA PRO A 42 -10.96 8.36 -5.16
C PRO A 42 -9.52 8.84 -5.44
N PRO A 43 -8.82 8.23 -6.43
CA PRO A 43 -7.43 8.61 -6.77
C PRO A 43 -7.26 10.08 -7.07
N VAL A 44 -8.23 10.67 -7.76
CA VAL A 44 -8.22 12.08 -8.16
C VAL A 44 -8.20 13.00 -6.94
N VAL A 45 -8.98 12.69 -5.90
CA VAL A 45 -9.02 13.48 -4.65
C VAL A 45 -7.67 13.46 -3.96
N VAL A 46 -7.07 12.28 -3.86
CA VAL A 46 -5.75 12.12 -3.24
C VAL A 46 -4.68 12.83 -4.07
N GLY A 47 -4.73 12.73 -5.39
CA GLY A 47 -3.85 13.45 -6.31
C GLY A 47 -3.93 14.97 -6.17
N ILE A 48 -5.15 15.51 -6.04
CA ILE A 48 -5.37 16.95 -5.81
C ILE A 48 -4.79 17.39 -4.46
N ILE A 49 -5.01 16.61 -3.39
CA ILE A 49 -4.46 16.90 -2.06
C ILE A 49 -2.93 16.97 -2.12
N VAL A 50 -2.30 15.99 -2.74
CA VAL A 50 -0.83 15.95 -2.90
C VAL A 50 -0.36 17.14 -3.75
N TYR A 51 -1.06 17.43 -4.84
CA TYR A 51 -0.73 18.59 -5.67
C TYR A 51 -0.80 19.90 -4.87
N VAL A 52 -1.85 20.13 -4.10
CA VAL A 52 -2.00 21.32 -3.27
C VAL A 52 -0.91 21.41 -2.20
N LEU A 53 -0.56 20.31 -1.56
CA LEU A 53 0.47 20.28 -0.53
C LEU A 53 1.87 20.59 -1.06
N PHE A 54 2.19 20.14 -2.27
CA PHE A 54 3.51 20.29 -2.88
C PHE A 54 3.57 21.39 -3.94
N SER A 55 2.45 22.05 -4.27
CA SER A 55 2.44 23.20 -5.18
C SER A 55 3.19 24.39 -4.57
N GLY A 56 3.62 25.32 -5.42
CA GLY A 56 4.39 26.50 -4.98
C GLY A 56 3.70 27.35 -3.90
N THR A 57 2.38 27.20 -3.74
CA THR A 57 1.56 27.85 -2.70
C THR A 57 1.32 26.99 -1.47
N GLY A 58 1.71 25.70 -1.50
CA GLY A 58 1.52 24.74 -0.40
C GLY A 58 2.67 24.76 0.61
N PRO A 59 2.47 24.12 1.78
CA PRO A 59 3.47 24.10 2.85
C PRO A 59 4.80 23.43 2.46
N PHE A 60 4.79 22.57 1.45
CA PHE A 60 5.97 21.88 0.92
C PHE A 60 6.44 22.41 -0.44
N GLY A 61 5.89 23.54 -0.92
CA GLY A 61 6.20 24.13 -2.22
C GLY A 61 7.67 24.53 -2.41
N ASN A 62 8.36 24.86 -1.32
CA ASN A 62 9.79 25.22 -1.33
C ASN A 62 10.72 24.09 -1.79
N LEU A 63 10.25 22.84 -1.79
CA LEU A 63 11.02 21.68 -2.22
C LEU A 63 11.15 21.54 -3.74
N ARG A 64 10.38 22.31 -4.53
CA ARG A 64 10.37 22.33 -6.01
C ARG A 64 10.33 20.92 -6.64
N LEU A 65 9.62 19.98 -5.99
CA LEU A 65 9.63 18.56 -6.35
C LEU A 65 8.66 18.22 -7.50
N ILE A 66 7.63 19.02 -7.74
CA ILE A 66 6.50 18.69 -8.62
C ILE A 66 6.91 18.34 -10.05
N TYR A 67 7.99 18.95 -10.57
CA TYR A 67 8.46 18.71 -11.94
C TYR A 67 9.67 17.76 -12.00
N SER A 68 10.03 17.10 -10.89
CA SER A 68 11.10 16.12 -10.87
C SER A 68 10.60 14.72 -11.22
N VAL A 69 11.34 14.02 -12.10
CA VAL A 69 11.05 12.60 -12.42
C VAL A 69 11.03 11.73 -11.15
N LYS A 70 11.83 12.07 -10.16
CA LYS A 70 11.84 11.39 -8.85
C LYS A 70 10.51 11.55 -8.11
N PHE A 71 9.88 12.71 -8.19
CA PHE A 71 8.57 12.96 -7.59
C PHE A 71 7.45 12.22 -8.32
N LEU A 72 7.51 12.14 -9.65
CA LEU A 72 6.56 11.38 -10.46
C LEU A 72 6.54 9.87 -10.13
N ILE A 73 7.63 9.35 -9.59
CA ILE A 73 7.73 7.95 -9.14
C ILE A 73 7.36 7.85 -7.65
N SER A 74 7.84 8.75 -6.81
CA SER A 74 7.68 8.68 -5.36
C SER A 74 6.26 9.01 -4.88
N ALA A 75 5.57 9.93 -5.53
CA ALA A 75 4.22 10.30 -5.15
C ALA A 75 3.22 9.12 -5.26
N PRO A 76 3.13 8.40 -6.40
CA PRO A 76 2.32 7.19 -6.48
C PRO A 76 2.71 6.11 -5.47
N VAL A 77 4.01 5.92 -5.20
CA VAL A 77 4.47 4.94 -4.20
C VAL A 77 3.93 5.28 -2.82
N VAL A 78 4.06 6.52 -2.38
CA VAL A 78 3.57 6.97 -1.07
C VAL A 78 2.06 6.82 -0.95
N LEU A 79 1.32 7.08 -2.02
CA LEU A 79 -0.14 6.99 -2.04
C LEU A 79 -0.66 5.55 -2.09
N ILE A 80 -0.02 4.69 -2.89
CA ILE A 80 -0.46 3.31 -3.11
C ILE A 80 -0.02 2.41 -1.95
N THR A 81 1.11 2.69 -1.31
CA THR A 81 1.66 1.86 -0.22
C THR A 81 0.66 1.62 0.92
N PRO A 82 0.00 2.63 1.52
CA PRO A 82 -0.97 2.39 2.60
C PRO A 82 -2.21 1.63 2.12
N ILE A 83 -2.60 1.80 0.86
CA ILE A 83 -3.72 1.08 0.26
C ILE A 83 -3.37 -0.41 0.14
N VAL A 84 -2.19 -0.72 -0.40
CA VAL A 84 -1.68 -2.09 -0.51
C VAL A 84 -1.52 -2.72 0.88
N ALA A 85 -1.01 -1.97 1.85
CA ALA A 85 -0.88 -2.44 3.23
C ALA A 85 -2.25 -2.81 3.84
N GLY A 86 -3.26 -1.97 3.66
CA GLY A 86 -4.62 -2.24 4.12
C GLY A 86 -5.27 -3.44 3.43
N MET A 87 -5.07 -3.60 2.12
CA MET A 87 -5.55 -4.76 1.38
C MET A 87 -4.86 -6.06 1.82
N THR A 88 -3.54 -6.01 1.99
CA THR A 88 -2.74 -7.15 2.46
C THR A 88 -3.17 -7.56 3.87
N GLU A 89 -3.33 -6.60 4.78
CA GLU A 89 -3.84 -6.88 6.13
C GLU A 89 -5.21 -7.52 6.09
N THR A 90 -6.14 -6.96 5.30
CA THR A 90 -7.50 -7.48 5.19
C THR A 90 -7.54 -8.89 4.60
N ALA A 91 -6.69 -9.19 3.62
CA ALA A 91 -6.62 -10.50 2.98
C ALA A 91 -5.97 -11.56 3.87
N ILE A 92 -4.93 -11.20 4.61
CA ILE A 92 -4.10 -12.14 5.37
C ILE A 92 -4.58 -12.31 6.81
N SER A 93 -5.18 -11.31 7.44
CA SER A 93 -5.60 -11.35 8.83
C SER A 93 -6.48 -12.55 9.20
N PRO A 94 -7.49 -12.96 8.39
CA PRO A 94 -8.27 -14.17 8.67
C PRO A 94 -7.42 -15.45 8.65
N ILE A 95 -6.49 -15.54 7.71
CA ILE A 95 -5.59 -16.70 7.57
C ILE A 95 -4.66 -16.78 8.78
N VAL A 96 -4.10 -15.65 9.20
CA VAL A 96 -3.27 -15.57 10.41
C VAL A 96 -4.05 -16.01 11.64
N LYS A 97 -5.27 -15.53 11.84
CA LYS A 97 -6.10 -15.90 12.98
C LYS A 97 -6.39 -17.41 13.04
N ASN A 98 -6.58 -18.03 11.90
CA ASN A 98 -6.93 -19.46 11.83
C ASN A 98 -5.69 -20.36 11.87
N ALA A 99 -4.64 -20.04 11.15
CA ALA A 99 -3.47 -20.88 10.98
C ALA A 99 -2.40 -20.68 12.07
N LEU A 100 -2.22 -19.46 12.57
CA LEU A 100 -1.13 -19.14 13.49
C LEU A 100 -1.16 -19.92 14.80
N PRO A 101 -2.32 -20.14 15.48
CA PRO A 101 -2.39 -20.95 16.69
C PRO A 101 -1.95 -22.38 16.44
N SER A 102 -2.39 -22.99 15.34
CA SER A 102 -2.01 -24.36 14.96
C SER A 102 -0.52 -24.48 14.66
N LEU A 103 0.05 -23.52 13.93
CA LEU A 103 1.48 -23.48 13.62
C LEU A 103 2.33 -23.28 14.87
N LYS A 104 1.86 -22.50 15.83
CA LYS A 104 2.52 -22.33 17.14
C LYS A 104 2.47 -23.64 17.95
N GLY A 105 1.32 -24.32 17.96
CA GLY A 105 1.16 -25.60 18.64
C GLY A 105 2.07 -26.70 18.07
N MET A 106 2.35 -26.68 16.79
CA MET A 106 3.30 -27.59 16.12
C MET A 106 4.77 -27.21 16.29
N GLY A 107 5.09 -26.17 17.07
CA GLY A 107 6.46 -25.74 17.31
C GLY A 107 7.16 -25.12 16.10
N ALA A 108 6.42 -24.65 15.08
CA ALA A 108 7.01 -24.04 13.90
C ALA A 108 7.78 -22.76 14.24
N ASN A 109 8.96 -22.59 13.65
CA ASN A 109 9.79 -21.38 13.79
C ASN A 109 9.04 -20.13 13.24
N PRO A 110 9.20 -18.93 13.81
CA PRO A 110 8.56 -17.70 13.31
C PRO A 110 8.71 -17.47 11.80
N PHE A 111 9.89 -17.66 11.24
CA PHE A 111 10.12 -17.54 9.79
C PHE A 111 9.31 -18.56 8.98
N LYS A 112 9.24 -19.80 9.45
CA LYS A 112 8.46 -20.85 8.79
C LYS A 112 6.97 -20.57 8.84
N ARG A 113 6.46 -19.99 9.93
CA ARG A 113 5.05 -19.57 10.05
C ARG A 113 4.70 -18.50 9.02
N VAL A 114 5.53 -17.46 8.89
CA VAL A 114 5.33 -16.38 7.90
C VAL A 114 5.36 -16.96 6.49
N PHE A 115 6.34 -17.79 6.18
CA PHE A 115 6.49 -18.39 4.86
C PHE A 115 5.28 -19.27 4.48
N LEU A 116 4.78 -20.09 5.41
CA LEU A 116 3.61 -20.93 5.18
C LEU A 116 2.34 -20.11 4.97
N ILE A 117 2.14 -19.06 5.77
CA ILE A 117 0.98 -18.17 5.63
C ILE A 117 1.03 -17.40 4.31
N ILE A 118 2.19 -16.92 3.90
CA ILE A 118 2.37 -16.27 2.59
C ILE A 118 2.08 -17.27 1.47
N GLY A 119 2.55 -18.51 1.58
CA GLY A 119 2.29 -19.56 0.60
C GLY A 119 0.80 -19.89 0.46
N GLU A 120 0.05 -19.90 1.55
CA GLU A 120 -1.39 -20.11 1.55
C GLU A 120 -2.14 -18.89 1.00
N SER A 121 -1.60 -17.69 1.19
CA SER A 121 -2.18 -16.42 0.75
C SER A 121 -1.74 -15.97 -0.65
N LYS A 122 -1.03 -16.79 -1.40
CA LYS A 122 -0.43 -16.40 -2.69
C LYS A 122 -1.43 -15.81 -3.70
N TYR A 123 -2.62 -16.38 -3.78
CA TYR A 123 -3.65 -15.88 -4.71
C TYR A 123 -4.20 -14.52 -4.28
N GLN A 124 -4.38 -14.31 -2.99
CA GLN A 124 -4.79 -13.03 -2.41
C GLN A 124 -3.71 -11.96 -2.66
N LEU A 125 -2.44 -12.31 -2.49
CA LEU A 125 -1.32 -11.40 -2.77
C LEU A 125 -1.19 -11.04 -4.24
N ILE A 126 -1.45 -11.99 -5.15
CA ILE A 126 -1.51 -11.71 -6.59
C ILE A 126 -2.65 -10.73 -6.88
N ALA A 127 -3.82 -10.92 -6.29
CA ALA A 127 -4.94 -10.00 -6.46
C ALA A 127 -4.62 -8.59 -5.93
N VAL A 128 -3.95 -8.48 -4.79
CA VAL A 128 -3.47 -7.20 -4.24
C VAL A 128 -2.48 -6.53 -5.19
N TYR A 129 -1.55 -7.29 -5.78
CA TYR A 129 -0.61 -6.76 -6.76
C TYR A 129 -1.31 -6.23 -8.01
N LEU A 130 -2.24 -7.00 -8.57
CA LEU A 130 -3.00 -6.58 -9.75
C LEU A 130 -3.80 -5.31 -9.48
N PHE A 131 -4.38 -5.19 -8.28
CA PHE A 131 -5.07 -3.97 -7.87
C PHE A 131 -4.10 -2.79 -7.75
N ALA A 132 -2.93 -2.97 -7.10
CA ALA A 132 -1.91 -1.94 -6.98
C ALA A 132 -1.41 -1.47 -8.37
N PHE A 133 -1.26 -2.40 -9.29
CA PHE A 133 -0.85 -2.10 -10.67
C PHE A 133 -1.92 -1.31 -11.43
N ALA A 134 -3.18 -1.75 -11.36
CA ALA A 134 -4.31 -1.03 -11.96
C ALA A 134 -4.44 0.38 -11.37
N ARG A 135 -4.24 0.54 -10.07
CA ARG A 135 -4.24 1.82 -9.38
C ARG A 135 -3.12 2.73 -9.88
N ALA A 136 -1.89 2.20 -10.01
CA ALA A 136 -0.74 2.93 -10.52
C ALA A 136 -0.98 3.45 -11.96
N ILE A 137 -1.61 2.64 -12.82
CA ILE A 137 -1.95 3.06 -14.18
C ILE A 137 -3.00 4.18 -14.16
N SER A 138 -4.03 4.07 -13.34
CA SER A 138 -5.09 5.09 -13.27
C SER A 138 -4.58 6.44 -12.78
N GLU A 139 -3.59 6.46 -11.89
CA GLU A 139 -2.96 7.71 -11.42
C GLU A 139 -2.10 8.37 -12.50
N VAL A 140 -1.36 7.59 -13.28
CA VAL A 140 -0.59 8.13 -14.43
C VAL A 140 -1.53 8.76 -15.45
N GLY A 141 -2.66 8.11 -15.74
CA GLY A 141 -3.70 8.65 -16.62
C GLY A 141 -4.27 9.98 -16.11
N ALA A 142 -4.57 10.06 -14.82
CA ALA A 142 -5.09 11.29 -14.21
C ALA A 142 -4.08 12.44 -14.24
N VAL A 143 -2.81 12.16 -13.97
CA VAL A 143 -1.73 13.17 -14.07
C VAL A 143 -1.53 13.67 -15.49
N GLN A 144 -1.64 12.81 -16.50
CA GLN A 144 -1.55 13.20 -17.91
C GLN A 144 -2.72 14.08 -18.35
N ILE A 145 -3.92 13.82 -17.84
CA ILE A 145 -5.11 14.63 -18.15
C ILE A 145 -5.01 16.02 -17.52
N VAL A 146 -4.49 16.11 -16.29
CA VAL A 146 -4.34 17.39 -15.55
C VAL A 146 -3.07 18.15 -15.94
N GLY A 147 -2.02 17.45 -16.35
CA GLY A 147 -0.72 18.01 -16.76
C GLY A 147 -0.50 18.06 -18.26
N GLY A 148 -1.48 17.67 -19.05
CA GLY A 148 -1.40 17.62 -20.51
C GLY A 148 -1.49 18.99 -21.15
N ASN A 149 -0.38 19.56 -21.42
CA ASN A 149 0.14 20.17 -22.64
C ASN A 149 1.52 20.70 -22.40
#